data_f20bf63d179a4a959dcfcc6c7501d9b6
#
_entry.id   f20bf63d179a4a959dcfcc6c7501d9b6
#
_cell.length_a   1.000
_cell.length_b   1.000
_cell.length_c   1.000
_cell.angle_alpha   90.00
_cell.angle_beta   90.00
_cell.angle_gamma   90.00
#
_symmetry.space_group_name_H-M   'P 1'
#
loop_
_entity.id
_entity.type
_entity.pdbx_description
1 polymer ?
#
loop_
_entity_poly.entity_id
_entity_poly.type
_entity_poly.pdbx_seq_one_letter_code
_entity_poly.pdbx_strand_id
1 'polypeptide(L)'
;MVKQGVPYGESSLYLAPGVAFINEEEAVFAAMVEGWTDAQVGGRLNKRQSADSNVARAVALQEFTNEFQWNWTAGMFDEWMMHLISERKLMRSTLRVYQASIRAFCNYLISDHYTWAQQCEQRFGTHPTQIVHEWNSARHILDYEGRPGRRPLARDEVQRLFDHIDSSVDSRLDQHKKGALQVYRDATIMKVIYGWGLRADEVANLEVTDFYRNPHAPEFGDYGILQVQFGKGSHGSGKKRRSVLTLRAGAVAALKAYVDEVWPTVRMSGSNLLWVTERGNRLQAKEITERFAVYRDEIRLDSVLSPHCLRHSYATHLAEEGFDPRFIQEQMGHQWGTTTGIYTHVTGNFMNTMMRQALEKNQQARPTKGPGK
;
A
#
# COMPACT_ATOMS: atom_id res chain seq x y z
N MET A 1 -10.68 21.85 -40.60
CA MET A 1 -10.68 22.56 -39.28
C MET A 1 -10.47 21.49 -38.21
N VAL A 2 -9.26 21.38 -37.67
CA VAL A 2 -8.97 20.54 -36.53
C VAL A 2 -9.65 21.20 -35.34
N LYS A 3 -10.62 20.54 -34.71
CA LYS A 3 -11.14 20.98 -33.42
C LYS A 3 -9.98 21.00 -32.45
N GLN A 4 -9.50 22.17 -32.06
CA GLN A 4 -8.61 22.30 -30.91
C GLN A 4 -9.33 21.65 -29.74
N GLY A 5 -8.78 20.56 -29.21
CA GLY A 5 -9.37 19.86 -28.08
C GLY A 5 -9.41 20.80 -26.91
N VAL A 6 -10.60 20.98 -26.35
CA VAL A 6 -10.80 21.70 -25.10
C VAL A 6 -10.04 20.93 -24.01
N PRO A 7 -9.21 21.59 -23.19
CA PRO A 7 -8.51 20.93 -22.10
C PRO A 7 -9.46 20.21 -21.14
N TYR A 8 -8.98 19.14 -20.51
CA TYR A 8 -9.78 18.33 -19.58
C TYR A 8 -10.35 19.18 -18.43
N GLY A 9 -11.65 19.02 -18.16
CA GLY A 9 -12.39 19.75 -17.13
C GLY A 9 -12.98 21.09 -17.62
N GLU A 10 -12.38 21.74 -18.59
CA GLU A 10 -12.87 23.04 -19.09
C GLU A 10 -14.13 22.89 -19.95
N SER A 11 -14.36 21.73 -20.55
CA SER A 11 -15.54 21.50 -21.42
C SER A 11 -16.87 21.69 -20.68
N SER A 12 -16.92 21.45 -19.39
CA SER A 12 -18.12 21.64 -18.57
C SER A 12 -18.48 23.11 -18.34
N LEU A 13 -17.54 24.04 -18.62
CA LEU A 13 -17.75 25.47 -18.47
C LEU A 13 -18.33 26.16 -19.74
N TYR A 14 -18.41 25.42 -20.85
CA TYR A 14 -19.01 25.94 -22.08
C TYR A 14 -20.52 25.66 -22.09
N LEU A 15 -21.28 26.69 -21.74
CA LEU A 15 -22.75 26.66 -21.74
C LEU A 15 -23.32 27.02 -23.12
N ALA A 16 -24.55 26.55 -23.38
CA ALA A 16 -25.29 26.99 -24.54
C ALA A 16 -25.62 28.51 -24.46
N PRO A 17 -25.76 29.20 -25.60
CA PRO A 17 -26.15 30.61 -25.59
C PRO A 17 -27.43 30.85 -24.76
N GLY A 18 -27.38 31.82 -23.85
CA GLY A 18 -28.50 32.18 -22.98
C GLY A 18 -28.64 31.37 -21.71
N VAL A 19 -27.73 30.45 -21.44
CA VAL A 19 -27.63 29.69 -20.16
C VAL A 19 -26.54 30.32 -19.31
N ALA A 20 -26.82 30.57 -18.03
CA ALA A 20 -25.84 31.06 -17.05
C ALA A 20 -25.71 30.04 -15.89
N PHE A 21 -24.57 30.05 -15.24
CA PHE A 21 -24.38 29.27 -14.00
C PHE A 21 -25.24 29.88 -12.88
N ILE A 22 -25.80 29.04 -12.03
CA ILE A 22 -26.46 29.48 -10.79
C ILE A 22 -25.42 29.97 -9.79
N ASN A 23 -24.31 29.18 -9.68
CA ASN A 23 -23.13 29.55 -8.92
C ASN A 23 -21.91 29.28 -9.80
N GLU A 24 -21.32 30.34 -10.36
CA GLU A 24 -20.23 30.25 -11.30
C GLU A 24 -18.93 29.82 -10.61
N GLU A 25 -18.68 30.29 -9.39
CA GLU A 25 -17.49 29.98 -8.63
C GLU A 25 -17.41 28.47 -8.31
N GLU A 26 -18.52 27.90 -7.82
CA GLU A 26 -18.61 26.46 -7.56
C GLU A 26 -18.44 25.61 -8.83
N ALA A 27 -19.05 26.05 -9.94
CA ALA A 27 -18.93 25.33 -11.21
C ALA A 27 -17.51 25.33 -11.73
N VAL A 28 -16.78 26.43 -11.64
CA VAL A 28 -15.38 26.54 -12.03
C VAL A 28 -14.50 25.68 -11.13
N PHE A 29 -14.72 25.73 -9.82
CA PHE A 29 -13.97 24.87 -8.88
C PHE A 29 -14.21 23.39 -9.13
N ALA A 30 -15.45 22.98 -9.34
CA ALA A 30 -15.79 21.60 -9.68
C ALA A 30 -15.09 21.14 -10.96
N ALA A 31 -15.09 21.98 -12.01
CA ALA A 31 -14.40 21.67 -13.26
C ALA A 31 -12.88 21.56 -13.10
N MET A 32 -12.26 22.40 -12.27
CA MET A 32 -10.83 22.31 -11.93
C MET A 32 -10.49 21.00 -11.23
N VAL A 33 -11.30 20.59 -10.26
CA VAL A 33 -11.14 19.36 -9.51
C VAL A 33 -11.31 18.13 -10.41
N GLU A 34 -12.30 18.14 -11.28
CA GLU A 34 -12.53 17.09 -12.27
C GLU A 34 -11.34 16.98 -13.24
N GLY A 35 -10.93 18.09 -13.85
CA GLY A 35 -9.79 18.14 -14.76
C GLY A 35 -8.48 17.71 -14.09
N TRP A 36 -8.27 18.07 -12.82
CA TRP A 36 -7.11 17.61 -12.06
C TRP A 36 -7.16 16.11 -11.79
N THR A 37 -8.35 15.56 -11.52
CA THR A 37 -8.55 14.12 -11.37
C THR A 37 -8.18 13.39 -12.65
N ASP A 38 -8.66 13.85 -13.79
CA ASP A 38 -8.38 13.25 -15.10
C ASP A 38 -6.91 13.36 -15.47
N ALA A 39 -6.25 14.49 -15.18
CA ALA A 39 -4.82 14.66 -15.37
C ALA A 39 -3.99 13.70 -14.49
N GLN A 40 -4.45 13.40 -13.26
CA GLN A 40 -3.80 12.44 -12.38
C GLN A 40 -3.99 10.99 -12.86
N VAL A 41 -5.19 10.63 -13.27
CA VAL A 41 -5.53 9.24 -13.65
C VAL A 41 -5.08 8.96 -15.08
N GLY A 42 -5.44 9.80 -16.03
CA GLY A 42 -5.14 9.62 -17.45
C GLY A 42 -3.69 9.97 -17.79
N GLY A 43 -3.24 11.17 -17.40
CA GLY A 43 -1.90 11.66 -17.75
C GLY A 43 -0.77 11.04 -16.91
N ARG A 44 -0.96 10.89 -15.60
CA ARG A 44 0.07 10.37 -14.68
C ARG A 44 -0.13 8.93 -14.27
N LEU A 45 -1.16 8.25 -14.78
CA LEU A 45 -1.49 6.85 -14.49
C LEU A 45 -1.59 6.53 -12.99
N ASN A 46 -2.05 7.50 -12.20
CA ASN A 46 -2.28 7.30 -10.77
C ASN A 46 -3.52 6.41 -10.58
N LYS A 47 -3.55 5.66 -9.46
CA LYS A 47 -4.78 4.97 -9.06
C LYS A 47 -5.88 5.98 -8.76
N ARG A 48 -7.11 5.75 -9.23
CA ARG A 48 -8.28 6.61 -8.98
C ARG A 48 -8.42 6.97 -7.50
N GLN A 49 -8.32 6.00 -6.60
CA GLN A 49 -8.38 6.23 -5.16
C GLN A 49 -7.33 7.23 -4.64
N SER A 50 -6.14 7.27 -5.27
CA SER A 50 -5.11 8.25 -4.89
C SER A 50 -5.47 9.66 -5.37
N ALA A 51 -6.03 9.76 -6.57
CA ALA A 51 -6.54 11.02 -7.11
C ALA A 51 -7.68 11.56 -6.25
N ASP A 52 -8.66 10.71 -5.92
CA ASP A 52 -9.80 11.08 -5.05
C ASP A 52 -9.33 11.56 -3.67
N SER A 53 -8.29 10.91 -3.10
CA SER A 53 -7.71 11.33 -1.82
C SER A 53 -6.99 12.69 -1.91
N ASN A 54 -6.35 13.00 -3.05
CA ASN A 54 -5.73 14.30 -3.27
C ASN A 54 -6.78 15.39 -3.42
N VAL A 55 -7.84 15.13 -4.19
CA VAL A 55 -8.99 16.00 -4.38
C VAL A 55 -9.66 16.32 -3.04
N ALA A 56 -9.92 15.30 -2.21
CA ALA A 56 -10.55 15.50 -0.90
C ALA A 56 -9.75 16.48 -0.01
N ARG A 57 -8.40 16.55 -0.17
CA ARG A 57 -7.59 17.53 0.56
C ARG A 57 -7.72 18.94 0.01
N ALA A 58 -7.86 19.10 -1.31
CA ALA A 58 -8.10 20.42 -1.92
C ALA A 58 -9.48 20.96 -1.54
N VAL A 59 -10.50 20.09 -1.56
CA VAL A 59 -11.85 20.44 -1.10
C VAL A 59 -11.83 20.79 0.39
N ALA A 60 -11.13 20.04 1.23
CA ALA A 60 -11.04 20.35 2.66
C ALA A 60 -10.34 21.69 2.97
N LEU A 61 -9.41 22.15 2.13
CA LEU A 61 -8.85 23.50 2.25
C LEU A 61 -9.87 24.55 1.84
N GLN A 62 -10.59 24.35 0.76
CA GLN A 62 -11.64 25.25 0.30
C GLN A 62 -12.74 25.40 1.36
N GLU A 63 -13.21 24.29 1.93
CA GLU A 63 -14.21 24.30 3.01
C GLU A 63 -13.70 25.02 4.27
N PHE A 64 -12.42 24.87 4.63
CA PHE A 64 -11.83 25.50 5.81
C PHE A 64 -11.70 27.03 5.63
N THR A 65 -11.22 27.46 4.45
CA THR A 65 -11.01 28.88 4.17
C THR A 65 -12.30 29.61 3.77
N ASN A 66 -13.32 28.87 3.34
CA ASN A 66 -14.52 29.37 2.68
C ASN A 66 -14.18 30.27 1.47
N GLU A 67 -13.04 30.02 0.85
CA GLU A 67 -12.53 30.75 -0.31
C GLU A 67 -12.14 29.78 -1.41
N PHE A 68 -12.27 30.22 -2.66
CA PHE A 68 -11.81 29.46 -3.80
C PHE A 68 -10.32 29.69 -4.09
N GLN A 69 -9.68 28.79 -4.81
CA GLN A 69 -8.22 28.75 -4.97
C GLN A 69 -7.62 29.97 -5.69
N TRP A 70 -8.39 30.75 -6.42
CA TRP A 70 -7.94 32.03 -7.00
C TRP A 70 -7.78 33.14 -5.96
N ASN A 71 -8.34 32.95 -4.76
CA ASN A 71 -8.20 33.85 -3.62
C ASN A 71 -7.29 33.27 -2.52
N TRP A 72 -6.81 32.03 -2.65
CA TRP A 72 -5.97 31.42 -1.62
C TRP A 72 -4.67 32.17 -1.45
N THR A 73 -4.26 32.32 -0.20
CA THR A 73 -2.99 32.92 0.20
C THR A 73 -2.13 31.92 0.99
N ALA A 74 -0.83 32.17 1.07
CA ALA A 74 0.05 31.37 1.91
C ALA A 74 -0.36 31.44 3.40
N GLY A 75 -0.88 32.60 3.87
CA GLY A 75 -1.39 32.74 5.23
C GLY A 75 -2.58 31.81 5.53
N MET A 76 -3.57 31.74 4.64
CA MET A 76 -4.69 30.80 4.78
C MET A 76 -4.24 29.34 4.83
N PHE A 77 -3.25 28.99 4.02
CA PHE A 77 -2.66 27.66 4.07
C PHE A 77 -1.95 27.39 5.40
N ASP A 78 -1.21 28.34 5.95
CA ASP A 78 -0.53 28.22 7.24
C ASP A 78 -1.54 28.07 8.38
N GLU A 79 -2.62 28.83 8.38
CA GLU A 79 -3.72 28.72 9.34
C GLU A 79 -4.39 27.33 9.28
N TRP A 80 -4.67 26.84 8.06
CA TRP A 80 -5.21 25.50 7.90
C TRP A 80 -4.25 24.41 8.42
N MET A 81 -2.95 24.55 8.14
CA MET A 81 -1.95 23.62 8.66
C MET A 81 -1.91 23.62 10.19
N MET A 82 -2.03 24.80 10.83
CA MET A 82 -2.16 24.92 12.28
C MET A 82 -3.41 24.24 12.81
N HIS A 83 -4.57 24.42 12.18
CA HIS A 83 -5.79 23.70 12.51
C HIS A 83 -5.62 22.18 12.43
N LEU A 84 -4.99 21.66 11.36
CA LEU A 84 -4.72 20.24 11.21
C LEU A 84 -3.80 19.68 12.31
N ILE A 85 -2.90 20.51 12.85
CA ILE A 85 -1.99 20.14 13.94
C ILE A 85 -2.72 20.21 15.29
N SER A 86 -3.38 21.31 15.61
CA SER A 86 -3.93 21.60 16.93
C SER A 86 -5.25 20.84 17.19
N GLU A 87 -6.18 20.92 16.25
CA GLU A 87 -7.52 20.36 16.39
C GLU A 87 -7.61 18.91 15.90
N ARG A 88 -7.06 18.64 14.69
CA ARG A 88 -7.10 17.30 14.08
C ARG A 88 -5.95 16.40 14.58
N LYS A 89 -4.95 16.94 15.25
CA LYS A 89 -3.76 16.24 15.79
C LYS A 89 -3.10 15.30 14.80
N LEU A 90 -3.01 15.72 13.54
CA LEU A 90 -2.44 14.92 12.47
C LEU A 90 -0.92 14.77 12.63
N MET A 91 -0.42 13.60 12.30
CA MET A 91 1.01 13.32 12.33
C MET A 91 1.78 14.09 11.24
N ARG A 92 3.05 14.41 11.49
CA ARG A 92 3.93 15.12 10.54
C ARG A 92 3.97 14.46 9.16
N SER A 93 4.03 13.12 9.10
CA SER A 93 3.98 12.38 7.84
C SER A 93 2.68 12.59 7.05
N THR A 94 1.55 12.67 7.75
CA THR A 94 0.25 12.98 7.16
C THR A 94 0.20 14.42 6.67
N LEU A 95 0.67 15.37 7.48
CA LEU A 95 0.73 16.78 7.11
C LEU A 95 1.55 17.01 5.84
N ARG A 96 2.71 16.33 5.68
CA ARG A 96 3.49 16.37 4.44
C ARG A 96 2.71 15.89 3.21
N VAL A 97 1.84 14.89 3.38
CA VAL A 97 0.97 14.44 2.28
C VAL A 97 -0.06 15.51 1.91
N TYR A 98 -0.62 16.21 2.90
CA TYR A 98 -1.52 17.34 2.68
C TYR A 98 -0.80 18.46 1.93
N GLN A 99 0.38 18.87 2.39
CA GLN A 99 1.23 19.88 1.72
C GLN A 99 1.54 19.50 0.27
N ALA A 100 1.92 18.24 0.04
CA ALA A 100 2.23 17.75 -1.31
C ALA A 100 1.00 17.76 -2.23
N SER A 101 -0.19 17.44 -1.70
CA SER A 101 -1.43 17.45 -2.48
C SER A 101 -1.83 18.87 -2.90
N ILE A 102 -1.80 19.83 -1.97
CA ILE A 102 -2.13 21.24 -2.28
C ILE A 102 -1.10 21.83 -3.25
N ARG A 103 0.20 21.61 -3.00
CA ARG A 103 1.26 22.03 -3.94
C ARG A 103 1.03 21.50 -5.36
N ALA A 104 0.65 20.21 -5.47
CA ALA A 104 0.40 19.58 -6.76
C ALA A 104 -0.85 20.14 -7.45
N PHE A 105 -1.89 20.49 -6.69
CA PHE A 105 -3.10 21.15 -7.20
C PHE A 105 -2.79 22.55 -7.69
N CYS A 106 -2.15 23.39 -6.89
CA CYS A 106 -1.75 24.72 -7.31
C CYS A 106 -0.86 24.69 -8.57
N ASN A 107 0.13 23.78 -8.63
CA ASN A 107 0.97 23.59 -9.82
C ASN A 107 0.17 23.19 -11.06
N TYR A 108 -0.89 22.41 -10.91
CA TYR A 108 -1.78 22.08 -12.01
C TYR A 108 -2.51 23.31 -12.52
N LEU A 109 -3.03 24.14 -11.62
CA LEU A 109 -3.84 25.32 -11.97
C LEU A 109 -3.01 26.46 -12.59
N ILE A 110 -1.77 26.64 -12.15
CA ILE A 110 -0.87 27.70 -12.68
C ILE A 110 -0.06 27.26 -13.89
N SER A 111 -0.20 25.98 -14.32
CA SER A 111 0.57 25.45 -15.44
C SER A 111 0.12 26.05 -16.76
N ASP A 112 1.06 26.51 -17.59
CA ASP A 112 0.82 27.04 -18.93
C ASP A 112 0.18 26.03 -19.90
N HIS A 113 0.13 24.75 -19.52
CA HIS A 113 -0.52 23.69 -20.30
C HIS A 113 -2.04 23.68 -20.13
N TYR A 114 -2.58 24.43 -19.17
CA TYR A 114 -3.99 24.56 -18.88
C TYR A 114 -4.39 26.05 -18.86
N THR A 115 -5.64 26.35 -19.14
CA THR A 115 -6.11 27.75 -19.24
C THR A 115 -6.71 28.30 -17.94
N TRP A 116 -6.55 27.58 -16.81
CA TRP A 116 -7.20 27.90 -15.54
C TRP A 116 -6.88 29.32 -15.02
N ALA A 117 -5.62 29.72 -15.08
CA ALA A 117 -5.23 31.07 -14.67
C ALA A 117 -5.96 32.15 -15.49
N GLN A 118 -6.03 31.98 -16.83
CA GLN A 118 -6.71 32.88 -17.73
C GLN A 118 -8.24 32.89 -17.51
N GLN A 119 -8.82 31.72 -17.30
CA GLN A 119 -10.24 31.56 -17.02
C GLN A 119 -10.64 32.28 -15.73
N CYS A 120 -9.86 32.17 -14.67
CA CYS A 120 -10.12 32.85 -13.41
C CYS A 120 -9.95 34.39 -13.55
N GLU A 121 -8.88 34.84 -14.22
CA GLU A 121 -8.68 36.29 -14.46
C GLU A 121 -9.83 36.92 -15.22
N GLN A 122 -10.33 36.24 -16.25
CA GLN A 122 -11.48 36.74 -17.05
C GLN A 122 -12.79 36.75 -16.28
N ARG A 123 -13.02 35.77 -15.39
CA ARG A 123 -14.31 35.60 -14.70
C ARG A 123 -14.35 36.36 -13.37
N PHE A 124 -13.23 36.35 -12.63
CA PHE A 124 -13.16 36.77 -11.23
C PHE A 124 -12.18 37.93 -10.99
N GLY A 125 -11.40 38.35 -12.02
CA GLY A 125 -10.40 39.41 -11.90
C GLY A 125 -9.18 39.03 -11.06
N THR A 126 -9.00 37.75 -10.79
CA THR A 126 -7.88 37.18 -10.02
C THR A 126 -7.52 35.80 -10.56
N HIS A 127 -6.36 35.28 -10.20
CA HIS A 127 -5.89 33.98 -10.70
C HIS A 127 -5.26 33.11 -9.60
N PRO A 128 -5.30 31.78 -9.75
CA PRO A 128 -4.63 30.86 -8.83
C PRO A 128 -3.13 31.12 -8.73
N THR A 129 -2.58 30.99 -7.53
CA THR A 129 -1.13 31.08 -7.27
C THR A 129 -0.62 29.86 -6.51
N GLN A 130 0.68 29.64 -6.50
CA GLN A 130 1.29 28.65 -5.61
C GLN A 130 1.36 29.20 -4.18
N ILE A 131 0.73 28.50 -3.25
CA ILE A 131 0.67 28.90 -1.84
C ILE A 131 1.55 28.03 -0.92
N VAL A 132 2.11 26.93 -1.46
CA VAL A 132 2.93 25.97 -0.71
C VAL A 132 4.38 26.07 -1.18
N HIS A 133 5.21 26.73 -0.41
CA HIS A 133 6.61 27.01 -0.71
C HIS A 133 7.56 26.19 0.18
N GLU A 134 8.86 26.25 -0.07
CA GLU A 134 9.85 25.57 0.78
C GLU A 134 9.90 26.12 2.21
N TRP A 135 9.65 27.42 2.38
CA TRP A 135 9.68 28.09 3.68
C TRP A 135 8.45 27.79 4.56
N ASN A 136 7.29 27.42 3.98
CA ASN A 136 6.07 27.06 4.71
C ASN A 136 5.68 25.58 4.58
N SER A 137 6.63 24.73 4.22
CA SER A 137 6.42 23.29 4.12
C SER A 137 7.52 22.49 4.81
N ALA A 138 7.12 21.36 5.43
CA ALA A 138 8.05 20.49 6.12
C ALA A 138 8.96 19.77 5.13
N ARG A 139 10.28 19.88 5.29
CA ARG A 139 11.26 19.08 4.55
C ARG A 139 11.14 17.61 4.97
N HIS A 140 11.40 16.72 4.03
CA HIS A 140 11.52 15.29 4.33
C HIS A 140 12.83 15.08 5.11
N ILE A 141 12.73 14.83 6.41
CA ILE A 141 13.87 14.38 7.21
C ILE A 141 13.94 12.86 6.99
N LEU A 142 15.14 12.36 6.70
CA LEU A 142 15.41 10.93 6.46
C LEU A 142 15.26 10.07 7.72
N ASP A 143 15.10 10.68 8.88
CA ASP A 143 14.91 9.98 10.13
C ASP A 143 13.55 9.27 10.16
N TYR A 144 13.57 8.05 10.70
CA TYR A 144 12.40 7.20 10.84
C TYR A 144 11.34 7.86 11.73
N GLU A 145 10.40 8.56 11.12
CA GLU A 145 9.19 9.04 11.79
C GLU A 145 8.13 7.92 11.86
N GLY A 146 8.49 6.81 12.49
CA GLY A 146 7.55 5.70 12.70
C GLY A 146 6.40 6.13 13.61
N ARG A 147 5.18 5.69 13.30
CA ARG A 147 4.10 5.80 14.28
C ARG A 147 4.49 5.01 15.51
N PRO A 148 4.40 5.56 16.74
CA PRO A 148 4.67 4.81 17.97
C PRO A 148 3.91 3.49 18.10
N GLY A 149 2.80 3.34 17.40
CA GLY A 149 1.94 2.16 17.43
C GLY A 149 2.19 1.09 16.35
N ARG A 150 3.15 1.28 15.44
CA ARG A 150 3.47 0.25 14.42
C ARG A 150 4.72 -0.53 14.79
N ARG A 151 4.70 -1.16 15.96
CA ARG A 151 5.74 -2.10 16.35
C ARG A 151 5.60 -3.43 15.60
N PRO A 152 6.68 -4.20 15.42
CA PRO A 152 6.57 -5.60 15.03
C PRO A 152 5.85 -6.40 16.14
N LEU A 153 5.20 -7.49 15.77
CA LEU A 153 4.79 -8.51 16.73
C LEU A 153 6.05 -9.22 17.23
N ALA A 154 6.11 -9.49 18.52
CA ALA A 154 7.12 -10.39 19.07
C ALA A 154 6.89 -11.83 18.58
N ARG A 155 7.90 -12.69 18.68
CA ARG A 155 7.81 -14.09 18.18
C ARG A 155 6.68 -14.87 18.85
N ASP A 156 6.50 -14.69 20.15
CA ASP A 156 5.41 -15.29 20.92
C ASP A 156 4.02 -14.74 20.49
N GLU A 157 3.92 -13.47 20.16
CA GLU A 157 2.67 -12.88 19.65
C GLU A 157 2.32 -13.44 18.27
N VAL A 158 3.31 -13.59 17.38
CA VAL A 158 3.11 -14.24 16.07
C VAL A 158 2.66 -15.69 16.26
N GLN A 159 3.31 -16.43 17.16
CA GLN A 159 2.95 -17.81 17.44
C GLN A 159 1.55 -17.93 18.01
N ARG A 160 1.20 -17.12 19.04
CA ARG A 160 -0.15 -17.09 19.61
C ARG A 160 -1.23 -16.77 18.57
N LEU A 161 -0.94 -15.84 17.66
CA LEU A 161 -1.87 -15.50 16.58
C LEU A 161 -2.09 -16.70 15.65
N PHE A 162 -1.03 -17.39 15.25
CA PHE A 162 -1.12 -18.54 14.36
C PHE A 162 -1.81 -19.73 15.04
N ASP A 163 -1.44 -20.05 16.28
CA ASP A 163 -2.05 -21.14 17.05
C ASP A 163 -3.55 -20.92 17.25
N HIS A 164 -3.95 -19.68 17.54
CA HIS A 164 -5.36 -19.33 17.71
C HIS A 164 -6.16 -19.52 16.40
N ILE A 165 -5.62 -19.04 15.28
CA ILE A 165 -6.30 -19.16 13.99
C ILE A 165 -6.36 -20.64 13.56
N ASP A 166 -5.27 -21.40 13.75
CA ASP A 166 -5.23 -22.83 13.44
C ASP A 166 -6.25 -23.61 14.27
N SER A 167 -6.30 -23.37 15.58
CA SER A 167 -7.33 -23.98 16.46
C SER A 167 -8.75 -23.62 16.02
N SER A 168 -8.94 -22.42 15.47
CA SER A 168 -10.25 -22.00 14.91
C SER A 168 -10.57 -22.73 13.62
N VAL A 169 -9.57 -23.06 12.80
CA VAL A 169 -9.74 -23.91 11.59
C VAL A 169 -10.19 -25.32 12.01
N ASP A 170 -9.41 -25.96 12.91
CA ASP A 170 -9.67 -27.33 13.36
C ASP A 170 -11.08 -27.44 13.96
N SER A 171 -11.42 -26.54 14.89
CA SER A 171 -12.76 -26.54 15.53
C SER A 171 -13.90 -26.38 14.53
N ARG A 172 -13.74 -25.62 13.45
CA ARG A 172 -14.79 -25.43 12.44
C ARG A 172 -14.88 -26.60 11.47
N LEU A 173 -13.77 -27.21 11.12
CA LEU A 173 -13.72 -28.40 10.29
C LEU A 173 -14.37 -29.60 11.00
N ASP A 174 -14.00 -29.84 12.26
CA ASP A 174 -14.56 -30.95 13.09
C ASP A 174 -16.09 -30.81 13.27
N GLN A 175 -16.57 -29.59 13.40
CA GLN A 175 -17.99 -29.31 13.61
C GLN A 175 -18.76 -29.10 12.28
N HIS A 176 -18.16 -29.29 11.14
CA HIS A 176 -18.72 -29.03 9.81
C HIS A 176 -19.43 -27.66 9.70
N LYS A 177 -18.89 -26.63 10.38
CA LYS A 177 -19.47 -25.29 10.41
C LYS A 177 -19.23 -24.54 9.10
N LYS A 178 -20.21 -23.73 8.71
CA LYS A 178 -20.06 -22.76 7.62
C LYS A 178 -18.86 -21.85 7.90
N GLY A 179 -18.13 -21.49 6.84
CA GLY A 179 -16.96 -20.59 6.93
C GLY A 179 -15.66 -21.29 7.35
N ALA A 180 -15.61 -22.62 7.48
CA ALA A 180 -14.37 -23.35 7.77
C ALA A 180 -13.29 -23.07 6.72
N LEU A 181 -13.63 -23.13 5.42
CA LEU A 181 -12.71 -22.84 4.32
C LEU A 181 -12.24 -21.38 4.32
N GLN A 182 -13.10 -20.45 4.76
CA GLN A 182 -12.75 -19.04 4.92
C GLN A 182 -11.67 -18.88 6.01
N VAL A 183 -11.86 -19.50 7.18
CA VAL A 183 -10.86 -19.41 8.28
C VAL A 183 -9.57 -20.09 7.88
N TYR A 184 -9.61 -21.21 7.16
CA TYR A 184 -8.42 -21.87 6.62
C TYR A 184 -7.64 -20.96 5.67
N ARG A 185 -8.33 -20.32 4.72
CA ARG A 185 -7.76 -19.31 3.84
C ARG A 185 -7.12 -18.18 4.63
N ASP A 186 -7.82 -17.63 5.62
CA ASP A 186 -7.35 -16.52 6.44
C ASP A 186 -6.08 -16.91 7.23
N ALA A 187 -6.04 -18.12 7.82
CA ALA A 187 -4.86 -18.69 8.49
C ALA A 187 -3.65 -18.74 7.54
N THR A 188 -3.89 -19.23 6.33
CA THR A 188 -2.83 -19.31 5.31
C THR A 188 -2.35 -17.92 4.88
N ILE A 189 -3.26 -16.97 4.67
CA ILE A 189 -2.93 -15.57 4.32
C ILE A 189 -2.02 -14.95 5.39
N MET A 190 -2.32 -15.09 6.68
CA MET A 190 -1.50 -14.50 7.75
C MET A 190 -0.10 -15.11 7.77
N LYS A 191 0.02 -16.42 7.57
CA LYS A 191 1.30 -17.11 7.47
C LYS A 191 2.09 -16.70 6.22
N VAL A 192 1.41 -16.49 5.09
CA VAL A 192 2.02 -16.00 3.83
C VAL A 192 2.52 -14.56 3.98
N ILE A 193 1.74 -13.66 4.63
CA ILE A 193 2.20 -12.30 4.91
C ILE A 193 3.50 -12.33 5.71
N TYR A 194 3.56 -13.12 6.78
CA TYR A 194 4.74 -13.26 7.61
C TYR A 194 5.87 -14.04 6.92
N GLY A 195 5.55 -15.09 6.15
CA GLY A 195 6.53 -15.96 5.53
C GLY A 195 7.38 -15.32 4.42
N TRP A 196 6.79 -14.36 3.69
CA TRP A 196 7.43 -13.65 2.57
C TRP A 196 7.47 -12.13 2.77
N GLY A 197 7.07 -11.61 3.92
CA GLY A 197 7.10 -10.19 4.21
C GLY A 197 6.24 -9.34 3.26
N LEU A 198 5.05 -9.79 2.90
CA LEU A 198 4.21 -9.16 1.88
C LEU A 198 3.34 -8.02 2.44
N ARG A 199 2.96 -7.08 1.55
CA ARG A 199 1.90 -6.11 1.86
C ARG A 199 0.53 -6.74 1.63
N ALA A 200 -0.50 -6.27 2.34
CA ALA A 200 -1.86 -6.78 2.18
C ALA A 200 -2.36 -6.70 0.72
N ASP A 201 -2.06 -5.62 0.00
CA ASP A 201 -2.35 -5.48 -1.43
C ASP A 201 -1.60 -6.50 -2.30
N GLU A 202 -0.34 -6.81 -1.95
CA GLU A 202 0.47 -7.80 -2.67
C GLU A 202 -0.14 -9.18 -2.49
N VAL A 203 -0.46 -9.55 -1.24
CA VAL A 203 -1.09 -10.84 -0.92
C VAL A 203 -2.44 -10.98 -1.61
N ALA A 204 -3.32 -9.98 -1.51
CA ALA A 204 -4.66 -10.05 -2.10
C ALA A 204 -4.67 -10.32 -3.62
N ASN A 205 -3.55 -10.05 -4.29
CA ASN A 205 -3.42 -10.21 -5.73
C ASN A 205 -2.54 -11.41 -6.16
N LEU A 206 -2.15 -12.29 -5.23
CA LEU A 206 -1.35 -13.46 -5.57
C LEU A 206 -2.12 -14.46 -6.43
N GLU A 207 -1.39 -15.07 -7.34
CA GLU A 207 -1.83 -16.19 -8.16
C GLU A 207 -1.01 -17.44 -7.82
N VAL A 208 -1.57 -18.61 -8.04
CA VAL A 208 -0.83 -19.87 -7.84
C VAL A 208 0.39 -19.98 -8.77
N THR A 209 0.37 -19.26 -9.89
CA THR A 209 1.43 -19.18 -10.87
C THR A 209 2.57 -18.21 -10.52
N ASP A 210 2.47 -17.51 -9.40
CA ASP A 210 3.53 -16.57 -8.94
C ASP A 210 4.68 -17.28 -8.20
N PHE A 211 4.57 -18.58 -7.92
CA PHE A 211 5.56 -19.36 -7.21
C PHE A 211 6.41 -20.22 -8.15
N TYR A 212 7.71 -20.32 -7.85
CA TYR A 212 8.68 -20.99 -8.69
C TYR A 212 9.69 -21.79 -7.85
N ARG A 213 10.26 -22.82 -8.46
CA ARG A 213 11.37 -23.57 -7.85
C ARG A 213 12.61 -22.69 -7.72
N ASN A 214 13.34 -22.90 -6.62
CA ASN A 214 14.66 -22.33 -6.44
C ASN A 214 15.68 -23.50 -6.45
N PRO A 215 16.55 -23.61 -7.47
CA PRO A 215 17.58 -24.67 -7.48
C PRO A 215 18.51 -24.63 -6.28
N HIS A 216 18.68 -23.45 -5.65
CA HIS A 216 19.50 -23.27 -4.45
C HIS A 216 18.78 -23.58 -3.14
N ALA A 217 17.49 -23.92 -3.19
CA ALA A 217 16.65 -24.25 -2.03
C ALA A 217 15.60 -25.30 -2.41
N PRO A 218 16.04 -26.53 -2.84
CA PRO A 218 15.15 -27.58 -3.33
C PRO A 218 14.15 -28.07 -2.26
N GLU A 219 14.43 -27.85 -0.98
CA GLU A 219 13.56 -28.19 0.15
C GLU A 219 12.20 -27.47 0.13
N PHE A 220 12.09 -26.34 -0.58
CA PHE A 220 10.84 -25.61 -0.73
C PHE A 220 10.01 -26.02 -1.96
N GLY A 221 10.51 -26.95 -2.78
CA GLY A 221 9.82 -27.45 -3.97
C GLY A 221 9.43 -26.29 -4.92
N ASP A 222 8.18 -26.28 -5.32
CA ASP A 222 7.64 -25.26 -6.25
C ASP A 222 7.49 -23.86 -5.61
N TYR A 223 7.71 -23.72 -4.29
CA TYR A 223 7.52 -22.48 -3.53
C TYR A 223 8.85 -21.82 -3.13
N GLY A 224 9.96 -22.11 -3.82
CA GLY A 224 11.29 -21.59 -3.48
C GLY A 224 11.49 -20.11 -3.76
N ILE A 225 10.75 -19.56 -4.72
CA ILE A 225 10.76 -18.13 -5.11
C ILE A 225 9.33 -17.67 -5.33
N LEU A 226 8.99 -16.50 -4.78
CA LEU A 226 7.74 -15.81 -5.07
C LEU A 226 8.01 -14.58 -5.95
N GLN A 227 7.34 -14.47 -7.09
CA GLN A 227 7.35 -13.30 -7.95
C GLN A 227 6.20 -12.36 -7.58
N VAL A 228 6.51 -11.28 -6.86
CA VAL A 228 5.50 -10.27 -6.50
C VAL A 228 5.27 -9.34 -7.67
N GLN A 229 4.10 -9.40 -8.30
CA GLN A 229 3.76 -8.65 -9.52
C GLN A 229 3.12 -7.28 -9.24
N PHE A 230 2.65 -7.02 -8.01
CA PHE A 230 1.79 -5.88 -7.67
C PHE A 230 2.44 -4.87 -6.74
N GLY A 231 3.75 -4.73 -6.81
CA GLY A 231 4.47 -3.69 -6.07
C GLY A 231 3.96 -2.29 -6.38
N LYS A 232 4.08 -1.36 -5.42
CA LYS A 232 3.71 0.05 -5.60
C LYS A 232 4.60 0.68 -6.67
N GLY A 233 4.03 1.02 -7.84
CA GLY A 233 4.69 1.83 -8.85
C GLY A 233 4.90 3.26 -8.36
N SER A 234 5.91 3.96 -8.86
CA SER A 234 6.15 5.38 -8.61
C SER A 234 6.11 6.14 -9.94
N HIS A 235 5.47 7.30 -9.94
CA HIS A 235 5.48 8.26 -11.08
C HIS A 235 5.11 7.66 -12.45
N GLY A 236 4.00 6.92 -12.55
CA GLY A 236 3.55 6.37 -13.84
C GLY A 236 4.37 5.19 -14.36
N SER A 237 5.45 4.78 -13.68
CA SER A 237 6.14 3.53 -14.00
C SER A 237 5.23 2.34 -13.68
N GLY A 238 5.23 1.32 -14.57
CA GLY A 238 4.47 0.10 -14.36
C GLY A 238 4.70 -0.53 -13.00
N LYS A 239 3.83 -1.45 -12.61
CA LYS A 239 3.93 -2.18 -11.35
C LYS A 239 5.32 -2.81 -11.21
N LYS A 240 6.03 -2.49 -10.12
CA LYS A 240 7.36 -3.04 -9.89
C LYS A 240 7.25 -4.50 -9.51
N ARG A 241 7.93 -5.34 -10.27
CA ARG A 241 8.10 -6.75 -9.97
C ARG A 241 9.30 -6.93 -9.05
N ARG A 242 9.21 -7.84 -8.10
CA ARG A 242 10.33 -8.29 -7.28
C ARG A 242 10.24 -9.78 -7.02
N SER A 243 11.40 -10.41 -6.92
CA SER A 243 11.52 -11.80 -6.46
C SER A 243 11.75 -11.81 -4.96
N VAL A 244 11.03 -12.65 -4.25
CA VAL A 244 11.19 -12.89 -2.82
C VAL A 244 11.60 -14.35 -2.62
N LEU A 245 12.77 -14.57 -2.01
CA LEU A 245 13.25 -15.92 -1.71
C LEU A 245 12.51 -16.48 -0.48
N THR A 246 12.18 -17.75 -0.53
CA THR A 246 11.51 -18.43 0.57
C THR A 246 12.49 -18.80 1.67
N LEU A 247 12.13 -18.50 2.93
CA LEU A 247 12.94 -18.72 4.12
C LEU A 247 12.19 -19.48 5.22
N ARG A 248 10.86 -19.54 5.16
CA ARG A 248 10.01 -20.07 6.25
C ARG A 248 9.27 -21.33 5.83
N ALA A 249 9.82 -22.48 6.19
CA ALA A 249 9.23 -23.78 5.84
C ALA A 249 7.77 -23.93 6.34
N GLY A 250 7.45 -23.42 7.52
CA GLY A 250 6.08 -23.48 8.04
C GLY A 250 5.05 -22.71 7.19
N ALA A 251 5.46 -21.57 6.59
CA ALA A 251 4.59 -20.82 5.68
C ALA A 251 4.39 -21.58 4.35
N VAL A 252 5.44 -22.27 3.86
CA VAL A 252 5.34 -23.15 2.68
C VAL A 252 4.40 -24.31 2.95
N ALA A 253 4.53 -24.98 4.09
CA ALA A 253 3.66 -26.10 4.45
C ALA A 253 2.19 -25.68 4.50
N ALA A 254 1.89 -24.54 5.13
CA ALA A 254 0.52 -24.03 5.19
C ALA A 254 -0.03 -23.64 3.80
N LEU A 255 0.78 -23.00 2.97
CA LEU A 255 0.39 -22.62 1.61
C LEU A 255 0.15 -23.85 0.74
N LYS A 256 1.04 -24.83 0.81
CA LYS A 256 0.93 -26.08 0.07
C LYS A 256 -0.35 -26.83 0.44
N ALA A 257 -0.62 -27.00 1.73
CA ALA A 257 -1.84 -27.65 2.20
C ALA A 257 -3.11 -26.91 1.69
N TYR A 258 -3.12 -25.57 1.74
CA TYR A 258 -4.21 -24.80 1.20
C TYR A 258 -4.40 -25.00 -0.31
N VAL A 259 -3.31 -24.98 -1.08
CA VAL A 259 -3.35 -25.13 -2.55
C VAL A 259 -3.78 -26.54 -2.95
N ASP A 260 -3.36 -27.57 -2.20
CA ASP A 260 -3.68 -28.96 -2.51
C ASP A 260 -5.12 -29.32 -2.07
N GLU A 261 -5.58 -28.83 -0.93
CA GLU A 261 -6.82 -29.29 -0.29
C GLU A 261 -8.01 -28.32 -0.48
N VAL A 262 -7.78 -27.02 -0.35
CA VAL A 262 -8.86 -26.01 -0.32
C VAL A 262 -9.05 -25.31 -1.65
N TRP A 263 -7.96 -24.82 -2.24
CA TRP A 263 -8.02 -24.02 -3.46
C TRP A 263 -8.78 -24.69 -4.62
N PRO A 264 -8.64 -26.00 -4.89
CA PRO A 264 -9.38 -26.68 -5.96
C PRO A 264 -10.89 -26.62 -5.77
N THR A 265 -11.37 -26.52 -4.52
CA THR A 265 -12.80 -26.49 -4.18
C THR A 265 -13.43 -25.11 -4.28
N VAL A 266 -12.61 -24.04 -4.14
CA VAL A 266 -13.10 -22.66 -4.08
C VAL A 266 -12.71 -21.83 -5.30
N ARG A 267 -11.75 -22.29 -6.12
CA ARG A 267 -11.25 -21.54 -7.27
C ARG A 267 -12.34 -21.28 -8.30
N MET A 268 -12.29 -20.12 -8.93
CA MET A 268 -13.12 -19.83 -10.11
C MET A 268 -12.56 -20.53 -11.34
N SER A 269 -13.45 -21.06 -12.18
CA SER A 269 -13.04 -21.65 -13.45
C SER A 269 -12.28 -20.63 -14.31
N GLY A 270 -11.11 -21.02 -14.80
CA GLY A 270 -10.24 -20.15 -15.62
C GLY A 270 -9.49 -19.06 -14.86
N SER A 271 -9.53 -19.04 -13.51
CA SER A 271 -8.80 -18.08 -12.69
C SER A 271 -7.67 -18.77 -11.94
N ASN A 272 -6.49 -18.11 -11.92
CA ASN A 272 -5.33 -18.52 -11.12
C ASN A 272 -5.24 -17.78 -9.78
N LEU A 273 -6.23 -16.94 -9.44
CA LEU A 273 -6.25 -16.21 -8.17
C LEU A 273 -6.15 -17.17 -6.99
N LEU A 274 -5.20 -16.91 -6.11
CA LEU A 274 -4.94 -17.75 -4.94
C LEU A 274 -6.05 -17.57 -3.88
N TRP A 275 -6.55 -16.34 -3.71
CA TRP A 275 -7.51 -16.00 -2.67
C TRP A 275 -8.83 -15.53 -3.27
N VAL A 276 -9.87 -16.28 -2.96
CA VAL A 276 -11.24 -15.93 -3.35
C VAL A 276 -12.16 -15.90 -2.13
N THR A 277 -13.21 -15.08 -2.21
CA THR A 277 -14.29 -15.08 -1.22
C THR A 277 -15.19 -16.30 -1.41
N GLU A 278 -16.07 -16.61 -0.45
CA GLU A 278 -17.06 -17.69 -0.58
C GLU A 278 -18.00 -17.52 -1.80
N ARG A 279 -18.12 -16.29 -2.30
CA ARG A 279 -18.89 -15.95 -3.52
C ARG A 279 -18.07 -16.05 -4.81
N GLY A 280 -16.83 -16.52 -4.72
CA GLY A 280 -15.90 -16.60 -5.86
C GLY A 280 -15.30 -15.26 -6.30
N ASN A 281 -15.50 -14.16 -5.59
CA ASN A 281 -14.88 -12.88 -5.93
C ASN A 281 -13.43 -12.81 -5.42
N ARG A 282 -12.62 -11.93 -6.05
CA ARG A 282 -11.29 -11.61 -5.55
C ARG A 282 -11.36 -11.04 -4.14
N LEU A 283 -10.53 -11.54 -3.24
CA LEU A 283 -10.36 -10.98 -1.90
C LEU A 283 -9.66 -9.61 -1.98
N GLN A 284 -10.15 -8.64 -1.22
CA GLN A 284 -9.57 -7.30 -1.17
C GLN A 284 -8.64 -7.15 0.06
N ALA A 285 -7.62 -6.29 -0.06
CA ALA A 285 -6.72 -5.99 1.06
C ALA A 285 -7.43 -5.46 2.31
N LYS A 286 -8.57 -4.78 2.12
CA LYS A 286 -9.42 -4.32 3.22
C LYS A 286 -9.98 -5.49 4.02
N GLU A 287 -10.48 -6.52 3.36
CA GLU A 287 -11.02 -7.72 4.01
C GLU A 287 -9.93 -8.46 4.80
N ILE A 288 -8.69 -8.55 4.25
CA ILE A 288 -7.54 -9.12 4.99
C ILE A 288 -7.29 -8.33 6.28
N THR A 289 -7.37 -7.00 6.22
CA THR A 289 -7.18 -6.14 7.40
C THR A 289 -8.27 -6.32 8.43
N GLU A 290 -9.53 -6.42 8.01
CA GLU A 290 -10.68 -6.66 8.87
C GLU A 290 -10.61 -8.04 9.54
N ARG A 291 -10.24 -9.07 8.78
CA ARG A 291 -10.05 -10.42 9.33
C ARG A 291 -8.91 -10.50 10.33
N PHE A 292 -7.77 -9.87 10.06
CA PHE A 292 -6.69 -9.77 11.03
C PHE A 292 -7.15 -9.11 12.34
N ALA A 293 -7.92 -8.01 12.24
CA ALA A 293 -8.42 -7.31 13.42
C ALA A 293 -9.30 -8.22 14.30
N VAL A 294 -10.16 -9.04 13.69
CA VAL A 294 -10.98 -10.03 14.44
C VAL A 294 -10.09 -10.97 15.24
N TYR A 295 -9.12 -11.65 14.59
CA TYR A 295 -8.25 -12.62 15.28
C TYR A 295 -7.35 -11.94 16.33
N ARG A 296 -6.84 -10.75 16.06
CA ARG A 296 -6.07 -9.94 17.00
C ARG A 296 -6.85 -9.66 18.27
N ASP A 297 -8.12 -9.23 18.13
CA ASP A 297 -8.97 -8.82 19.24
C ASP A 297 -9.43 -10.04 20.08
N GLU A 298 -9.69 -11.19 19.44
CA GLU A 298 -10.03 -12.45 20.09
C GLU A 298 -8.93 -12.92 21.07
N ILE A 299 -7.66 -12.69 20.74
CA ILE A 299 -6.52 -13.04 21.62
C ILE A 299 -5.97 -11.85 22.41
N ARG A 300 -6.67 -10.72 22.40
CA ARG A 300 -6.34 -9.49 23.15
C ARG A 300 -4.92 -8.97 22.86
N LEU A 301 -4.49 -9.01 21.61
CA LEU A 301 -3.30 -8.28 21.17
C LEU A 301 -3.62 -6.80 21.06
N ASP A 302 -2.57 -5.97 21.05
CA ASP A 302 -2.68 -4.52 20.94
C ASP A 302 -3.46 -4.11 19.69
N SER A 303 -4.47 -3.25 19.87
CA SER A 303 -5.37 -2.79 18.81
C SER A 303 -4.69 -2.00 17.70
N VAL A 304 -3.48 -1.47 17.91
CA VAL A 304 -2.66 -0.78 16.90
C VAL A 304 -2.03 -1.75 15.89
N LEU A 305 -1.98 -3.05 16.19
CA LEU A 305 -1.42 -4.05 15.31
C LEU A 305 -2.32 -4.28 14.08
N SER A 306 -1.69 -4.48 12.95
CA SER A 306 -2.34 -4.68 11.65
C SER A 306 -1.55 -5.70 10.82
N PRO A 307 -2.05 -6.19 9.68
CA PRO A 307 -1.29 -7.09 8.80
C PRO A 307 0.08 -6.52 8.40
N HIS A 308 0.21 -5.19 8.32
CA HIS A 308 1.50 -4.55 8.04
C HIS A 308 2.54 -4.83 9.13
N CYS A 309 2.10 -5.02 10.39
CA CYS A 309 2.98 -5.37 11.49
C CYS A 309 3.57 -6.79 11.34
N LEU A 310 2.84 -7.75 10.74
CA LEU A 310 3.40 -9.09 10.39
C LEU A 310 4.56 -8.96 9.39
N ARG A 311 4.40 -8.10 8.38
CA ARG A 311 5.49 -7.80 7.45
C ARG A 311 6.67 -7.13 8.17
N HIS A 312 6.40 -6.24 9.12
CA HIS A 312 7.42 -5.60 9.93
C HIS A 312 8.15 -6.65 10.80
N SER A 313 7.40 -7.58 11.40
CA SER A 313 7.95 -8.71 12.16
C SER A 313 8.86 -9.59 11.30
N TYR A 314 8.47 -9.88 10.05
CA TYR A 314 9.34 -10.60 9.12
C TYR A 314 10.71 -9.94 9.00
N ALA A 315 10.76 -8.64 8.72
CA ALA A 315 12.03 -7.92 8.56
C ALA A 315 12.84 -7.86 9.88
N THR A 316 12.17 -7.60 11.02
CA THR A 316 12.81 -7.53 12.32
C THR A 316 13.38 -8.89 12.74
N HIS A 317 12.60 -9.95 12.57
CA HIS A 317 13.04 -11.30 12.95
C HIS A 317 14.17 -11.81 12.04
N LEU A 318 14.21 -11.42 10.76
CA LEU A 318 15.36 -11.71 9.89
C LEU A 318 16.63 -10.96 10.37
N ALA A 319 16.49 -9.70 10.79
CA ALA A 319 17.62 -8.95 11.33
C ALA A 319 18.13 -9.57 12.64
N GLU A 320 17.25 -10.00 13.54
CA GLU A 320 17.58 -10.72 14.76
C GLU A 320 18.24 -12.09 14.48
N GLU A 321 17.89 -12.74 13.38
CA GLU A 321 18.50 -13.98 12.90
C GLU A 321 19.86 -13.76 12.20
N GLY A 322 20.28 -12.49 12.10
CA GLY A 322 21.59 -12.12 11.54
C GLY A 322 21.65 -12.09 10.01
N PHE A 323 20.50 -11.96 9.32
CA PHE A 323 20.50 -11.71 7.88
C PHE A 323 21.07 -10.33 7.55
N ASP A 324 21.81 -10.24 6.45
CA ASP A 324 22.36 -8.99 5.97
C ASP A 324 21.23 -7.96 5.71
N PRO A 325 21.36 -6.70 6.16
CA PRO A 325 20.37 -5.66 5.96
C PRO A 325 20.00 -5.42 4.49
N ARG A 326 20.95 -5.59 3.56
CA ARG A 326 20.70 -5.45 2.12
C ARG A 326 19.82 -6.59 1.60
N PHE A 327 20.09 -7.81 2.08
CA PHE A 327 19.23 -8.94 1.78
C PHE A 327 17.79 -8.68 2.23
N ILE A 328 17.61 -8.17 3.46
CA ILE A 328 16.28 -7.84 4.00
C ILE A 328 15.61 -6.74 3.16
N GLN A 329 16.36 -5.70 2.76
CA GLN A 329 15.85 -4.61 1.92
C GLN A 329 15.35 -5.11 0.55
N GLU A 330 16.10 -5.98 -0.11
CA GLU A 330 15.72 -6.60 -1.39
C GLU A 330 14.47 -7.46 -1.22
N GLN A 331 14.43 -8.32 -0.19
CA GLN A 331 13.25 -9.12 0.14
C GLN A 331 12.00 -8.25 0.36
N MET A 332 12.16 -7.15 1.06
CA MET A 332 11.08 -6.21 1.35
C MET A 332 10.71 -5.32 0.14
N GLY A 333 11.55 -5.21 -0.87
CA GLY A 333 11.34 -4.28 -1.99
C GLY A 333 11.24 -2.84 -1.52
N HIS A 334 12.10 -2.44 -0.58
CA HIS A 334 12.22 -1.06 -0.15
C HIS A 334 13.09 -0.30 -1.14
N GLN A 335 12.49 0.68 -1.82
CA GLN A 335 13.26 1.67 -2.55
C GLN A 335 13.64 2.78 -1.57
N TRP A 336 14.86 2.79 -1.13
CA TRP A 336 15.47 4.01 -0.63
C TRP A 336 15.80 4.87 -1.87
N GLY A 337 14.94 5.87 -2.12
CA GLY A 337 15.37 7.00 -2.91
C GLY A 337 16.50 7.66 -2.16
N THR A 338 17.61 7.89 -2.88
CA THR A 338 18.79 8.64 -2.44
C THR A 338 19.70 7.95 -1.41
N THR A 339 20.40 6.91 -1.84
CA THR A 339 21.82 6.82 -1.51
C THR A 339 22.55 6.43 -2.79
N THR A 340 23.03 7.46 -3.44
CA THR A 340 24.21 7.55 -4.30
C THR A 340 24.83 6.22 -4.74
N GLY A 341 24.58 5.80 -5.95
CA GLY A 341 25.55 5.43 -6.98
C GLY A 341 26.61 4.35 -6.74
N ILE A 342 26.59 3.53 -5.68
CA ILE A 342 27.67 2.56 -5.43
C ILE A 342 27.23 1.09 -5.42
N TYR A 343 25.93 0.80 -5.34
CA TYR A 343 25.46 -0.60 -5.22
C TYR A 343 24.31 -0.91 -6.18
N THR A 344 24.58 -0.75 -7.47
CA THR A 344 23.72 -1.30 -8.52
C THR A 344 23.95 -2.78 -8.60
N HIS A 345 22.86 -3.54 -8.42
CA HIS A 345 22.72 -4.99 -8.60
C HIS A 345 23.42 -5.88 -7.57
N VAL A 346 22.73 -6.16 -6.49
CA VAL A 346 22.92 -7.40 -5.74
C VAL A 346 22.65 -8.53 -6.72
N THR A 347 23.68 -9.29 -7.10
CA THR A 347 23.54 -10.40 -8.04
C THR A 347 22.67 -11.49 -7.40
N GLY A 348 21.87 -12.20 -8.22
CA GLY A 348 21.09 -13.35 -7.74
C GLY A 348 21.92 -14.37 -6.96
N ASN A 349 23.21 -14.44 -7.25
CA ASN A 349 24.17 -15.32 -6.52
C ASN A 349 24.41 -14.85 -5.08
N PHE A 350 24.53 -13.53 -4.82
CA PHE A 350 24.66 -12.99 -3.46
C PHE A 350 23.43 -13.32 -2.61
N MET A 351 22.24 -13.11 -3.15
CA MET A 351 20.98 -13.39 -2.44
C MET A 351 20.87 -14.87 -2.06
N ASN A 352 21.21 -15.76 -2.98
CA ASN A 352 21.20 -17.20 -2.72
C ASN A 352 22.27 -17.60 -1.70
N THR A 353 23.47 -17.00 -1.74
CA THR A 353 24.54 -17.26 -0.76
C THR A 353 24.11 -16.82 0.65
N MET A 354 23.58 -15.62 0.79
CA MET A 354 23.09 -15.10 2.08
C MET A 354 21.94 -15.97 2.63
N MET A 355 21.03 -16.38 1.77
CA MET A 355 19.94 -17.28 2.13
C MET A 355 20.49 -18.62 2.67
N ARG A 356 21.44 -19.24 1.98
CA ARG A 356 22.05 -20.52 2.40
C ARG A 356 22.75 -20.39 3.74
N GLN A 357 23.60 -19.40 3.92
CA GLN A 357 24.30 -19.16 5.19
C GLN A 357 23.33 -19.01 6.37
N ALA A 358 22.22 -18.32 6.16
CA ALA A 358 21.24 -18.10 7.22
C ALA A 358 20.39 -19.36 7.50
N LEU A 359 20.02 -20.13 6.47
CA LEU A 359 19.33 -21.41 6.66
C LEU A 359 20.20 -22.43 7.41
N GLU A 360 21.49 -22.50 7.10
CA GLU A 360 22.45 -23.38 7.78
C GLU A 360 22.63 -23.01 9.26
N LYS A 361 22.78 -21.71 9.57
CA LYS A 361 22.83 -21.22 10.96
C LYS A 361 21.58 -21.57 11.75
N ASN A 362 20.39 -21.40 11.15
CA ASN A 362 19.13 -21.73 11.79
C ASN A 362 18.94 -23.25 12.03
N GLN A 363 19.49 -24.09 11.15
CA GLN A 363 19.48 -25.55 11.36
C GLN A 363 20.38 -25.96 12.52
N GLN A 364 21.56 -25.33 12.65
CA GLN A 364 22.53 -25.61 13.74
C GLN A 364 22.02 -25.07 15.09
N ALA A 365 21.20 -24.02 15.12
CA ALA A 365 20.64 -23.45 16.34
C ALA A 365 19.41 -24.19 16.88
N ARG A 366 18.86 -25.19 16.17
CA ARG A 366 17.77 -26.02 16.69
C ARG A 366 18.35 -27.02 17.68
N PRO A 367 17.94 -27.01 18.97
CA PRO A 367 18.36 -28.01 19.91
C PRO A 367 17.93 -29.39 19.38
N THR A 368 18.85 -30.30 19.19
CA THR A 368 18.56 -31.69 18.93
C THR A 368 17.73 -32.21 20.10
N LYS A 369 16.47 -32.54 19.86
CA LYS A 369 15.67 -33.30 20.82
C LYS A 369 16.49 -34.57 21.08
N GLY A 370 17.11 -34.63 22.23
CA GLY A 370 17.78 -35.84 22.69
C GLY A 370 16.77 -36.99 22.69
N PRO A 371 17.24 -38.24 22.46
CA PRO A 371 16.35 -39.40 22.52
C PRO A 371 15.74 -39.46 23.91
N GLY A 372 14.41 -39.38 23.95
CA GLY A 372 13.68 -39.56 25.19
C GLY A 372 14.04 -40.89 25.84
N LYS A 373 14.42 -40.81 27.10
CA LYS A 373 14.46 -41.97 28.00
C LYS A 373 13.05 -42.20 28.54
#